data_c8a9d023e5b87d60d3829dacb21d3aa3
#
_entry.id   c8a9d023e5b87d60d3829dacb21d3aa3
#
_cell.length_a   1.000
_cell.length_b   1.000
_cell.length_c   1.000
_cell.angle_alpha   90.00
_cell.angle_beta   90.00
_cell.angle_gamma   90.00
#
_symmetry.space_group_name_H-M   'P 1'
#
loop_
_entity.id
_entity.type
_entity.pdbx_description
1 polymer ?
#
loop_
_entity_poly.entity_id
_entity_poly.type
_entity_poly.pdbx_seq_one_letter_code
_entity_poly.pdbx_strand_id
1 'polypeptide(L)'
;MRLFFKTLLLLVVMLSVVNQSFATHNRAGEIVYQHISGYKYKIIIYTYCYTQTEADRDELELDCGDGSDKMTLPRISKTYFDNEDVMSFSYLCKNVYEGEHTFSGPGTYILYMEDPNRNDGVNNIPNSVNVVFALKTTLIINPVTGDNSSPVLLNSPMDKAALNKTFVHNPGAYDPDGDSLSYKIGICLQQDAQEIVGYSLPPVTDSIYVNPVTGDFVWEKPAKTGVYNVAMIIEEWRNGMKIGQMLRDIQVEVIDTDNHSPEIKDNASHCVVADSLLSFEVSATDPDGDRLQMSASGGPFVMEDSPATFTVNSSWAKRPVGVFEWQTTRNHIRRLSYDVLIKVVDDDLKVPLTSYKQVQVKVIAPPPHITEITPTNSSVRVVWDKGGNYNAVGYRIYRSNKPRNYEPEKCETGVPE
;
A
#
# COMPACT_ATOMS: atom_id res chain seq x y z
N MET A 1 -13.99 29.11 -60.84
CA MET A 1 -14.23 29.76 -59.51
C MET A 1 -15.15 28.93 -58.61
N ARG A 2 -16.36 28.52 -59.03
CA ARG A 2 -17.29 27.71 -58.20
C ARG A 2 -16.74 26.30 -57.78
N LEU A 3 -15.95 25.65 -58.65
CA LEU A 3 -15.40 24.34 -58.35
C LEU A 3 -14.24 24.43 -57.31
N PHE A 4 -13.41 25.47 -57.41
CA PHE A 4 -12.33 25.78 -56.49
C PHE A 4 -12.88 26.08 -55.07
N PHE A 5 -13.99 26.80 -54.98
CA PHE A 5 -14.62 27.07 -53.68
C PHE A 5 -15.25 25.82 -53.04
N LYS A 6 -15.77 24.89 -53.86
CA LYS A 6 -16.30 23.62 -53.34
C LYS A 6 -15.19 22.68 -52.84
N THR A 7 -14.07 22.60 -53.55
CA THR A 7 -12.91 21.82 -53.11
C THR A 7 -12.24 22.40 -51.88
N LEU A 8 -12.15 23.73 -51.79
CA LEU A 8 -11.60 24.42 -50.62
C LEU A 8 -12.53 24.22 -49.38
N LEU A 9 -13.86 24.27 -49.58
CA LEU A 9 -14.83 24.01 -48.50
C LEU A 9 -14.79 22.56 -48.04
N LEU A 10 -14.61 21.61 -48.94
CA LEU A 10 -14.45 20.19 -48.60
C LEU A 10 -13.15 19.93 -47.84
N LEU A 11 -12.08 20.61 -48.20
CA LEU A 11 -10.78 20.54 -47.51
C LEU A 11 -10.86 21.14 -46.11
N VAL A 12 -11.56 22.27 -45.94
CA VAL A 12 -11.81 22.89 -44.63
C VAL A 12 -12.69 22.02 -43.76
N VAL A 13 -13.71 21.36 -44.31
CA VAL A 13 -14.55 20.41 -43.58
C VAL A 13 -13.76 19.13 -43.22
N MET A 14 -12.89 18.63 -44.07
CA MET A 14 -11.99 17.52 -43.73
C MET A 14 -10.92 17.87 -42.67
N LEU A 15 -10.44 19.10 -42.65
CA LEU A 15 -9.52 19.60 -41.63
C LEU A 15 -10.22 19.92 -40.29
N SER A 16 -11.53 20.08 -40.27
CA SER A 16 -12.32 20.31 -39.05
C SER A 16 -12.76 19.00 -38.35
N VAL A 17 -12.55 17.83 -38.95
CA VAL A 17 -12.60 16.54 -38.26
C VAL A 17 -11.25 16.31 -37.59
N VAL A 18 -10.84 17.23 -36.75
CA VAL A 18 -9.82 16.96 -35.73
C VAL A 18 -10.48 15.92 -34.82
N ASN A 19 -10.01 14.68 -34.93
CA ASN A 19 -10.29 13.69 -33.91
C ASN A 19 -9.83 14.32 -32.59
N GLN A 20 -10.77 14.79 -31.79
CA GLN A 20 -10.49 15.04 -30.39
C GLN A 20 -10.15 13.65 -29.81
N SER A 21 -8.89 13.37 -29.74
CA SER A 21 -8.39 12.23 -28.98
C SER A 21 -8.77 12.52 -27.52
N PHE A 22 -9.88 11.96 -27.09
CA PHE A 22 -10.25 11.97 -25.69
C PHE A 22 -9.26 11.09 -24.96
N ALA A 23 -8.34 11.70 -24.24
CA ALA A 23 -7.34 11.00 -23.48
C ALA A 23 -7.95 10.53 -22.15
N THR A 24 -7.79 9.26 -21.84
CA THR A 24 -7.97 8.76 -20.49
C THR A 24 -6.95 9.47 -19.60
N HIS A 25 -7.42 10.13 -18.56
CA HIS A 25 -6.51 10.85 -17.67
C HIS A 25 -6.26 10.02 -16.42
N ASN A 26 -5.52 8.90 -16.58
CA ASN A 26 -5.04 8.15 -15.44
C ASN A 26 -4.03 9.00 -14.65
N ARG A 27 -4.26 9.07 -13.35
CA ARG A 27 -3.48 9.88 -12.42
C ARG A 27 -2.52 9.06 -11.61
N ALA A 28 -2.95 7.86 -11.24
CA ALA A 28 -2.25 6.95 -10.36
C ALA A 28 -2.71 5.52 -10.59
N GLY A 29 -1.96 4.53 -10.09
CA GLY A 29 -2.36 3.13 -10.20
C GLY A 29 -1.28 2.14 -9.82
N GLU A 30 -1.67 0.86 -9.81
CA GLU A 30 -0.82 -0.29 -9.57
C GLU A 30 -1.36 -1.55 -10.24
N ILE A 31 -0.47 -2.55 -10.46
CA ILE A 31 -0.82 -3.91 -10.85
C ILE A 31 -0.50 -4.85 -9.69
N VAL A 32 -1.49 -5.62 -9.25
CA VAL A 32 -1.33 -6.66 -8.23
C VAL A 32 -1.69 -8.02 -8.80
N TYR A 33 -1.20 -9.09 -8.18
CA TYR A 33 -1.53 -10.45 -8.55
C TYR A 33 -1.85 -11.30 -7.32
N GLN A 34 -2.71 -12.29 -7.50
CA GLN A 34 -3.08 -13.27 -6.50
C GLN A 34 -2.86 -14.68 -7.05
N HIS A 35 -2.14 -15.51 -6.31
CA HIS A 35 -1.99 -16.92 -6.66
C HIS A 35 -3.34 -17.66 -6.51
N ILE A 36 -3.71 -18.49 -7.50
CA ILE A 36 -4.91 -19.29 -7.46
C ILE A 36 -4.53 -20.77 -7.25
N SER A 37 -3.74 -21.33 -8.15
CA SER A 37 -3.28 -22.72 -8.06
C SER A 37 -2.20 -23.01 -9.11
N GLY A 38 -1.15 -23.74 -8.74
CA GLY A 38 -0.06 -24.07 -9.66
C GLY A 38 0.58 -22.82 -10.26
N TYR A 39 0.50 -22.64 -11.57
CA TYR A 39 1.01 -21.45 -12.26
C TYR A 39 -0.09 -20.48 -12.70
N LYS A 40 -1.30 -20.65 -12.16
CA LYS A 40 -2.46 -19.80 -12.45
C LYS A 40 -2.57 -18.69 -11.45
N TYR A 41 -2.65 -17.46 -11.95
CA TYR A 41 -2.75 -16.23 -11.18
C TYR A 41 -3.94 -15.39 -11.64
N LYS A 42 -4.58 -14.71 -10.69
CA LYS A 42 -5.47 -13.61 -10.95
C LYS A 42 -4.64 -12.34 -10.99
N ILE A 43 -4.82 -11.52 -12.00
CA ILE A 43 -4.13 -10.23 -12.15
C ILE A 43 -5.17 -9.14 -12.07
N ILE A 44 -4.89 -8.12 -11.27
CA ILE A 44 -5.79 -7.01 -11.01
C ILE A 44 -5.05 -5.71 -11.28
N ILE A 45 -5.67 -4.82 -12.04
CA ILE A 45 -5.15 -3.47 -12.28
C ILE A 45 -6.08 -2.48 -11.59
N TYR A 46 -5.50 -1.64 -10.76
CA TYR A 46 -6.17 -0.48 -10.18
C TYR A 46 -5.72 0.77 -10.91
N THR A 47 -6.67 1.56 -11.43
CA THR A 47 -6.38 2.90 -11.94
C THR A 47 -7.27 3.93 -11.27
N TYR A 48 -6.72 5.13 -11.10
CA TYR A 48 -7.39 6.26 -10.52
C TYR A 48 -7.49 7.37 -11.54
N CYS A 49 -8.71 7.83 -11.79
CA CYS A 49 -9.01 8.77 -12.87
C CYS A 49 -9.93 9.90 -12.39
N TYR A 50 -10.04 10.93 -13.21
CA TYR A 50 -10.95 12.04 -12.97
C TYR A 50 -12.31 11.76 -13.62
N THR A 51 -13.40 11.94 -12.87
CA THR A 51 -14.75 11.55 -13.32
C THR A 51 -15.34 12.42 -14.43
N GLN A 52 -14.78 13.61 -14.65
CA GLN A 52 -15.26 14.55 -15.68
C GLN A 52 -14.59 14.33 -17.05
N THR A 53 -13.80 13.29 -17.22
CA THR A 53 -13.22 12.94 -18.52
C THR A 53 -14.17 12.06 -19.31
N GLU A 54 -14.38 12.36 -20.59
CA GLU A 54 -15.19 11.54 -21.49
C GLU A 54 -14.52 10.23 -21.90
N ALA A 55 -13.21 10.11 -21.67
CA ALA A 55 -12.43 8.92 -22.00
C ALA A 55 -12.47 7.93 -20.84
N ASP A 56 -13.38 7.00 -20.92
CA ASP A 56 -13.53 5.89 -19.98
C ASP A 56 -13.19 4.57 -20.66
N ARG A 57 -12.39 3.73 -20.01
CA ARG A 57 -11.98 2.43 -20.54
C ARG A 57 -12.79 1.32 -19.87
N ASP A 58 -13.53 0.56 -20.66
CA ASP A 58 -14.24 -0.63 -20.18
C ASP A 58 -13.31 -1.85 -20.06
N GLU A 59 -12.14 -1.79 -20.69
CA GLU A 59 -11.13 -2.84 -20.68
C GLU A 59 -9.72 -2.25 -20.81
N LEU A 60 -8.72 -2.98 -20.32
CA LEU A 60 -7.29 -2.67 -20.49
C LEU A 60 -6.57 -3.88 -21.06
N GLU A 61 -5.50 -3.62 -21.82
CA GLU A 61 -4.58 -4.64 -22.29
C GLU A 61 -3.41 -4.81 -21.31
N LEU A 62 -3.06 -6.04 -21.01
CA LEU A 62 -1.92 -6.41 -20.17
C LEU A 62 -0.99 -7.35 -20.93
N ASP A 63 0.29 -7.02 -20.94
CA ASP A 63 1.35 -7.95 -21.31
C ASP A 63 1.77 -8.74 -20.08
N CYS A 64 1.68 -10.07 -20.14
CA CYS A 64 2.07 -10.96 -19.04
C CYS A 64 3.59 -11.23 -18.98
N GLY A 65 4.35 -10.80 -19.98
CA GLY A 65 5.81 -10.94 -20.02
C GLY A 65 6.30 -12.38 -20.25
N ASP A 66 5.45 -13.27 -20.77
CA ASP A 66 5.77 -14.66 -21.05
C ASP A 66 5.82 -14.98 -22.56
N GLY A 67 5.65 -13.95 -23.39
CA GLY A 67 5.64 -14.06 -24.86
C GLY A 67 4.29 -14.50 -25.43
N SER A 68 3.25 -14.64 -24.62
CA SER A 68 1.88 -14.81 -25.09
C SER A 68 1.32 -13.49 -25.65
N ASP A 69 0.19 -13.57 -26.36
CA ASP A 69 -0.55 -12.38 -26.78
C ASP A 69 -1.01 -11.60 -25.53
N LYS A 70 -1.11 -10.28 -25.67
CA LYS A 70 -1.66 -9.43 -24.61
C LYS A 70 -3.06 -9.89 -24.22
N MET A 71 -3.32 -9.97 -22.94
CA MET A 71 -4.65 -10.30 -22.44
C MET A 71 -5.48 -9.05 -22.23
N THR A 72 -6.76 -9.14 -22.55
CA THR A 72 -7.74 -8.09 -22.26
C THR A 72 -8.36 -8.30 -20.89
N LEU A 73 -8.27 -7.30 -20.01
CA LEU A 73 -8.90 -7.30 -18.69
C LEU A 73 -10.14 -6.40 -18.72
N PRO A 74 -11.34 -6.95 -18.55
CA PRO A 74 -12.54 -6.14 -18.41
C PRO A 74 -12.55 -5.40 -17.09
N ARG A 75 -13.16 -4.20 -17.08
CA ARG A 75 -13.45 -3.46 -15.84
C ARG A 75 -14.58 -4.16 -15.08
N ILE A 76 -14.26 -4.66 -13.88
CA ILE A 76 -15.24 -5.33 -13.01
C ILE A 76 -15.94 -4.38 -12.04
N SER A 77 -15.30 -3.25 -11.72
CA SER A 77 -15.94 -2.21 -10.90
C SER A 77 -15.39 -0.82 -11.19
N LYS A 78 -16.23 0.19 -10.96
CA LYS A 78 -15.89 1.60 -10.92
C LYS A 78 -16.53 2.21 -9.70
N THR A 79 -15.70 2.72 -8.79
CA THR A 79 -16.15 3.37 -7.56
C THR A 79 -15.83 4.85 -7.64
N TYR A 80 -16.82 5.67 -7.34
CA TYR A 80 -16.66 7.12 -7.24
C TYR A 80 -16.34 7.46 -5.79
N PHE A 81 -15.34 8.29 -5.56
CA PHE A 81 -15.06 8.84 -4.24
C PHE A 81 -16.01 10.02 -4.03
N ASP A 82 -17.12 9.76 -3.35
CA ASP A 82 -18.01 10.80 -2.88
C ASP A 82 -17.36 11.55 -1.72
N ASN A 83 -17.80 12.77 -1.45
CA ASN A 83 -17.21 13.71 -0.50
C ASN A 83 -17.06 13.20 0.95
N GLU A 84 -17.56 12.01 1.28
CA GLU A 84 -17.52 11.46 2.63
C GLU A 84 -16.32 10.56 2.90
N ASP A 85 -15.78 9.86 1.88
CA ASP A 85 -14.66 8.91 2.08
C ASP A 85 -13.29 9.52 1.82
N VAL A 86 -13.21 10.53 0.96
CA VAL A 86 -11.98 11.29 0.69
C VAL A 86 -12.36 12.75 0.48
N MET A 87 -12.58 13.50 1.54
CA MET A 87 -12.92 14.95 1.48
C MET A 87 -11.94 15.78 0.64
N SER A 88 -10.84 15.16 0.24
CA SER A 88 -9.77 15.80 -0.53
C SER A 88 -9.99 15.88 -2.03
N PHE A 89 -10.73 14.97 -2.66
CA PHE A 89 -10.80 14.90 -4.12
C PHE A 89 -12.24 14.70 -4.61
N SER A 90 -12.97 15.79 -4.81
CA SER A 90 -14.20 15.77 -5.61
C SER A 90 -13.85 15.28 -7.02
N TYR A 91 -14.67 14.42 -7.61
CA TYR A 91 -14.54 13.95 -8.99
C TYR A 91 -13.44 12.91 -9.28
N LEU A 92 -13.02 12.12 -8.31
CA LEU A 92 -12.16 10.96 -8.56
C LEU A 92 -12.94 9.68 -8.67
N CYS A 93 -12.40 8.73 -9.44
CA CYS A 93 -12.87 7.36 -9.51
C CYS A 93 -11.72 6.36 -9.42
N LYS A 94 -12.01 5.20 -8.83
CA LYS A 94 -11.17 4.02 -8.87
C LYS A 94 -11.80 3.01 -9.81
N ASN A 95 -11.06 2.58 -10.83
CA ASN A 95 -11.42 1.46 -11.68
C ASN A 95 -10.66 0.21 -11.22
N VAL A 96 -11.33 -0.94 -11.35
CA VAL A 96 -10.73 -2.26 -11.09
C VAL A 96 -10.93 -3.11 -12.32
N TYR A 97 -9.83 -3.61 -12.88
CA TYR A 97 -9.81 -4.53 -14.01
C TYR A 97 -9.22 -5.86 -13.55
N GLU A 98 -9.82 -6.96 -13.95
CA GLU A 98 -9.43 -8.28 -13.45
C GLU A 98 -9.42 -9.31 -14.57
N GLY A 99 -8.44 -10.22 -14.52
CA GLY A 99 -8.36 -11.36 -15.41
C GLY A 99 -7.48 -12.47 -14.83
N GLU A 100 -7.57 -13.66 -15.38
CA GLU A 100 -6.78 -14.82 -14.95
C GLU A 100 -5.84 -15.25 -16.06
N HIS A 101 -4.60 -15.56 -15.69
CA HIS A 101 -3.57 -16.06 -16.61
C HIS A 101 -2.87 -17.28 -16.02
N THR A 102 -2.48 -18.23 -16.91
CA THR A 102 -1.72 -19.41 -16.52
C THR A 102 -0.36 -19.37 -17.20
N PHE A 103 0.68 -19.14 -16.43
CA PHE A 103 2.06 -19.12 -16.90
C PHE A 103 2.55 -20.53 -17.26
N SER A 104 3.54 -20.61 -18.14
CA SER A 104 4.05 -21.90 -18.64
C SER A 104 4.94 -22.65 -17.62
N GLY A 105 5.42 -21.99 -16.57
CA GLY A 105 6.31 -22.60 -15.56
C GLY A 105 6.99 -21.60 -14.65
N PRO A 106 8.03 -22.05 -13.92
CA PRO A 106 8.87 -21.16 -13.13
C PRO A 106 9.58 -20.13 -14.00
N GLY A 107 9.67 -18.89 -13.51
CA GLY A 107 10.28 -17.79 -14.25
C GLY A 107 10.10 -16.45 -13.57
N THR A 108 10.66 -15.41 -14.17
CA THR A 108 10.43 -14.01 -13.79
C THR A 108 9.63 -13.36 -14.90
N TYR A 109 8.43 -12.93 -14.60
CA TYR A 109 7.48 -12.36 -15.53
C TYR A 109 7.26 -10.89 -15.20
N ILE A 110 7.26 -10.06 -16.25
CA ILE A 110 7.03 -8.63 -16.14
C ILE A 110 5.59 -8.35 -16.60
N LEU A 111 4.70 -8.16 -15.65
CA LEU A 111 3.35 -7.71 -15.92
C LEU A 111 3.40 -6.21 -16.27
N TYR A 112 2.92 -5.86 -17.44
CA TYR A 112 3.03 -4.52 -17.97
C TYR A 112 1.73 -4.05 -18.62
N MET A 113 1.27 -2.86 -18.22
CA MET A 113 0.10 -2.19 -18.80
C MET A 113 0.46 -0.78 -19.20
N GLU A 114 -0.08 -0.35 -20.32
CA GLU A 114 -0.04 1.03 -20.79
C GLU A 114 -1.40 1.52 -21.24
N ASP A 115 -1.67 2.80 -20.96
CA ASP A 115 -2.86 3.52 -21.43
C ASP A 115 -2.43 4.87 -22.02
N PRO A 116 -3.01 5.33 -23.13
CA PRO A 116 -2.40 6.35 -23.98
C PRO A 116 -1.98 7.64 -23.32
N ASN A 117 -2.65 8.11 -22.26
CA ASN A 117 -2.33 9.47 -21.78
C ASN A 117 -2.44 9.58 -20.25
N ARG A 118 -1.46 10.30 -19.67
CA ARG A 118 -1.56 10.86 -18.31
C ARG A 118 -2.45 12.11 -18.32
N ASN A 119 -2.85 12.56 -17.13
CA ASN A 119 -3.53 13.85 -17.01
C ASN A 119 -2.60 15.02 -17.37
N ASP A 120 -3.20 16.09 -17.86
CA ASP A 120 -2.50 17.35 -18.13
C ASP A 120 -2.06 18.05 -16.84
N GLY A 121 -1.05 18.92 -16.94
CA GLY A 121 -0.64 19.81 -15.87
C GLY A 121 0.19 19.16 -14.75
N VAL A 122 0.78 17.98 -14.97
CA VAL A 122 1.73 17.38 -14.02
C VAL A 122 3.08 18.11 -14.10
N ASN A 123 3.44 18.84 -13.05
CA ASN A 123 4.55 19.81 -13.07
C ASN A 123 5.93 19.18 -13.25
N ASN A 124 6.11 17.95 -12.81
CA ASN A 124 7.39 17.24 -12.89
C ASN A 124 7.48 16.22 -14.04
N ILE A 125 6.49 16.21 -14.92
CA ILE A 125 6.46 15.42 -16.15
C ILE A 125 6.26 16.37 -17.33
N PRO A 126 7.28 16.60 -18.18
CA PRO A 126 7.14 17.47 -19.32
C PRO A 126 6.05 16.99 -20.28
N ASN A 127 5.14 17.90 -20.64
CA ASN A 127 4.04 17.62 -21.58
C ASN A 127 3.22 16.36 -21.21
N SER A 128 2.85 16.24 -19.93
CA SER A 128 2.29 15.04 -19.32
C SER A 128 1.09 14.45 -20.07
N VAL A 129 0.25 15.28 -20.69
CA VAL A 129 -0.91 14.86 -21.47
C VAL A 129 -0.56 14.00 -22.69
N ASN A 130 0.67 14.09 -23.20
CA ASN A 130 1.18 13.29 -24.31
C ASN A 130 2.12 12.15 -23.85
N VAL A 131 2.22 11.92 -22.56
CA VAL A 131 3.00 10.83 -21.98
C VAL A 131 2.07 9.66 -21.68
N VAL A 132 2.43 8.48 -22.16
CA VAL A 132 1.71 7.23 -21.87
C VAL A 132 1.75 6.97 -20.37
N PHE A 133 0.60 6.61 -19.78
CA PHE A 133 0.52 6.11 -18.43
C PHE A 133 0.87 4.62 -18.45
N ALA A 134 1.90 4.22 -17.72
CA ALA A 134 2.35 2.84 -17.70
C ALA A 134 2.59 2.33 -16.28
N LEU A 135 2.21 1.06 -16.04
CA LEU A 135 2.38 0.35 -14.79
C LEU A 135 3.15 -0.94 -15.02
N LYS A 136 3.93 -1.34 -14.02
CA LYS A 136 4.79 -2.52 -14.07
C LYS A 136 4.85 -3.23 -12.74
N THR A 137 4.71 -4.56 -12.79
CA THR A 137 4.88 -5.44 -11.63
C THR A 137 5.71 -6.66 -12.04
N THR A 138 6.61 -7.10 -11.19
CA THR A 138 7.42 -8.30 -11.40
C THR A 138 6.85 -9.44 -10.58
N LEU A 139 6.38 -10.47 -11.25
CA LEU A 139 5.97 -11.74 -10.67
C LEU A 139 7.12 -12.75 -10.81
N ILE A 140 7.54 -13.36 -9.70
CA ILE A 140 8.55 -14.41 -9.69
C ILE A 140 7.91 -15.72 -9.27
N ILE A 141 7.80 -16.66 -10.20
CA ILE A 141 7.33 -18.03 -9.94
C ILE A 141 8.56 -18.90 -9.69
N ASN A 142 8.76 -19.29 -8.43
CA ASN A 142 9.92 -20.07 -8.03
C ASN A 142 9.50 -21.18 -7.04
N PRO A 143 9.62 -22.47 -7.43
CA PRO A 143 9.24 -23.60 -6.56
C PRO A 143 9.99 -23.67 -5.24
N VAL A 144 11.18 -23.04 -5.14
CA VAL A 144 11.99 -23.02 -3.89
C VAL A 144 11.38 -22.07 -2.85
N THR A 145 10.83 -20.96 -3.31
CA THR A 145 10.20 -19.97 -2.41
C THR A 145 8.72 -20.28 -2.15
N GLY A 146 8.09 -21.13 -2.97
CA GLY A 146 6.66 -21.44 -2.93
C GLY A 146 5.81 -20.38 -3.64
N ASP A 147 4.50 -20.54 -3.49
CA ASP A 147 3.50 -19.66 -4.09
C ASP A 147 3.55 -18.27 -3.47
N ASN A 148 3.21 -17.25 -4.24
CA ASN A 148 3.25 -15.86 -3.83
C ASN A 148 2.10 -15.05 -4.44
N SER A 149 1.48 -14.22 -3.62
CA SER A 149 0.55 -13.16 -4.03
C SER A 149 1.18 -11.81 -3.72
N SER A 150 0.99 -10.82 -4.56
CA SER A 150 1.60 -9.49 -4.34
C SER A 150 0.99 -8.78 -3.12
N PRO A 151 1.67 -7.78 -2.56
CA PRO A 151 1.11 -6.91 -1.54
C PRO A 151 -0.19 -6.26 -2.02
N VAL A 152 -1.12 -6.07 -1.10
CA VAL A 152 -2.33 -5.29 -1.27
C VAL A 152 -2.11 -3.91 -0.66
N LEU A 153 -2.47 -2.85 -1.41
CA LEU A 153 -2.31 -1.47 -0.98
C LEU A 153 -3.66 -0.90 -0.56
N LEU A 154 -3.78 -0.55 0.72
CA LEU A 154 -5.07 -0.21 1.33
C LEU A 154 -5.41 1.28 1.24
N ASN A 155 -4.42 2.14 1.02
CA ASN A 155 -4.63 3.58 0.87
C ASN A 155 -4.65 4.02 -0.59
N SER A 156 -5.45 5.02 -0.89
CA SER A 156 -5.48 5.65 -2.22
C SER A 156 -4.11 6.25 -2.57
N PRO A 157 -3.63 6.12 -3.83
CA PRO A 157 -2.41 6.77 -4.29
C PRO A 157 -2.59 8.25 -4.65
N MET A 158 -3.67 8.85 -4.19
CA MET A 158 -4.00 10.26 -4.42
C MET A 158 -4.05 10.98 -3.09
N ASP A 159 -3.30 12.11 -2.98
CA ASP A 159 -3.24 12.85 -1.73
C ASP A 159 -2.98 14.35 -1.95
N LYS A 160 -3.21 15.18 -0.91
CA LYS A 160 -2.93 16.61 -0.89
C LYS A 160 -1.82 16.94 0.09
N ALA A 161 -0.98 17.88 -0.30
CA ALA A 161 0.10 18.39 0.53
C ALA A 161 0.00 19.91 0.68
N ALA A 162 0.31 20.41 1.86
CA ALA A 162 0.41 21.84 2.10
C ALA A 162 1.80 22.36 1.69
N LEU A 163 1.82 23.52 1.00
CA LEU A 163 3.06 24.20 0.62
C LEU A 163 3.91 24.50 1.86
N ASN A 164 5.21 24.27 1.78
CA ASN A 164 6.20 24.51 2.86
C ASN A 164 5.96 23.73 4.17
N LYS A 165 5.07 22.75 4.20
CA LYS A 165 4.83 21.87 5.35
C LYS A 165 5.21 20.43 5.00
N THR A 166 5.65 19.65 5.98
CA THR A 166 6.00 18.25 5.75
C THR A 166 4.77 17.44 5.35
N PHE A 167 4.87 16.73 4.25
CA PHE A 167 3.86 15.81 3.77
C PHE A 167 4.34 14.36 3.92
N VAL A 168 3.45 13.51 4.39
CA VAL A 168 3.69 12.07 4.51
C VAL A 168 2.54 11.32 3.86
N HIS A 169 2.87 10.37 2.98
CA HIS A 169 1.93 9.41 2.42
C HIS A 169 2.41 7.99 2.70
N ASN A 170 1.50 7.11 3.10
CA ASN A 170 1.81 5.70 3.31
C ASN A 170 0.85 4.83 2.48
N PRO A 171 1.34 3.88 1.67
CA PRO A 171 0.49 3.03 0.84
C PRO A 171 -0.42 2.09 1.65
N GLY A 172 -0.15 1.88 2.93
CA GLY A 172 -0.86 0.89 3.73
C GLY A 172 -0.68 -0.53 3.19
N ALA A 173 0.56 -0.86 2.81
CA ALA A 173 0.85 -2.15 2.19
C ALA A 173 0.71 -3.29 3.20
N TYR A 174 0.04 -4.35 2.79
CA TYR A 174 -0.15 -5.57 3.52
C TYR A 174 0.17 -6.76 2.60
N ASP A 175 1.00 -7.67 3.08
CA ASP A 175 1.33 -8.89 2.36
C ASP A 175 0.46 -10.06 2.85
N PRO A 176 -0.36 -10.69 1.96
CA PRO A 176 -1.25 -11.76 2.36
C PRO A 176 -0.54 -13.06 2.75
N ASP A 177 0.65 -13.30 2.21
CA ASP A 177 1.46 -14.48 2.51
C ASP A 177 2.38 -14.29 3.72
N GLY A 178 2.44 -13.06 4.25
CA GLY A 178 3.22 -12.68 5.43
C GLY A 178 4.69 -12.44 5.15
N ASP A 179 5.02 -12.06 3.94
CA ASP A 179 6.38 -11.71 3.52
C ASP A 179 6.82 -10.34 4.03
N SER A 180 8.13 -10.11 4.08
CA SER A 180 8.65 -8.81 4.44
C SER A 180 8.66 -7.87 3.25
N LEU A 181 8.24 -6.63 3.48
CA LEU A 181 8.21 -5.59 2.48
C LEU A 181 9.38 -4.62 2.69
N SER A 182 9.93 -4.15 1.59
CA SER A 182 10.83 -2.99 1.59
C SER A 182 10.42 -1.99 0.52
N TYR A 183 10.71 -0.73 0.79
CA TYR A 183 10.21 0.37 -0.01
C TYR A 183 11.34 1.26 -0.49
N LYS A 184 11.19 1.81 -1.68
CA LYS A 184 12.10 2.82 -2.22
C LYS A 184 11.39 3.75 -3.20
N ILE A 185 11.94 4.94 -3.38
CA ILE A 185 11.45 5.85 -4.39
C ILE A 185 11.73 5.27 -5.78
N GLY A 186 10.74 5.39 -6.67
CA GLY A 186 10.82 4.97 -8.06
C GLY A 186 10.67 6.14 -9.02
N ILE A 187 10.69 5.85 -10.30
CA ILE A 187 10.45 6.78 -11.39
C ILE A 187 9.18 6.36 -12.11
N CYS A 188 8.30 7.32 -12.42
CA CYS A 188 7.11 7.06 -13.21
C CYS A 188 7.48 6.58 -14.61
N LEU A 189 6.69 5.65 -15.15
CA LEU A 189 6.97 5.00 -16.41
C LEU A 189 6.14 5.59 -17.56
N GLN A 190 6.68 5.45 -18.76
CA GLN A 190 6.02 5.72 -20.03
C GLN A 190 6.01 4.45 -20.90
N GLN A 191 5.70 4.60 -22.18
CA GLN A 191 5.66 3.52 -23.15
C GLN A 191 6.87 2.55 -23.04
N ASP A 192 6.62 1.25 -23.26
CA ASP A 192 7.61 0.17 -23.19
C ASP A 192 8.30 0.04 -21.82
N ALA A 193 7.59 0.40 -20.73
CA ALA A 193 8.09 0.39 -19.35
C ALA A 193 9.38 1.21 -19.14
N GLN A 194 9.62 2.20 -20.00
CA GLN A 194 10.76 3.10 -19.91
C GLN A 194 10.49 4.23 -18.90
N GLU A 195 11.56 4.76 -18.33
CA GLU A 195 11.49 5.98 -17.52
C GLU A 195 11.07 7.17 -18.38
N ILE A 196 10.26 8.06 -17.83
CA ILE A 196 9.79 9.25 -18.55
C ILE A 196 10.97 10.19 -18.84
N VAL A 197 11.14 10.53 -20.09
CA VAL A 197 12.20 11.47 -20.50
C VAL A 197 11.94 12.86 -19.92
N GLY A 198 12.92 13.39 -19.19
CA GLY A 198 12.83 14.69 -18.53
C GLY A 198 12.02 14.68 -17.23
N TYR A 199 11.62 13.51 -16.72
CA TYR A 199 11.07 13.39 -15.38
C TYR A 199 12.08 13.89 -14.34
N SER A 200 11.57 14.57 -13.33
CA SER A 200 12.34 14.93 -12.13
C SER A 200 11.52 14.65 -10.88
N LEU A 201 12.19 14.43 -9.76
CA LEU A 201 11.48 14.45 -8.48
C LEU A 201 10.85 15.84 -8.26
N PRO A 202 9.73 15.91 -7.55
CA PRO A 202 9.10 17.18 -7.22
C PRO A 202 10.05 18.15 -6.50
N PRO A 203 9.90 19.47 -6.70
CA PRO A 203 10.77 20.45 -6.07
C PRO A 203 10.56 20.47 -4.55
N VAL A 204 11.64 20.41 -3.80
CA VAL A 204 11.68 20.32 -2.36
C VAL A 204 12.64 21.37 -1.78
N THR A 205 12.33 21.88 -0.60
CA THR A 205 13.23 22.80 0.10
C THR A 205 14.26 22.04 0.96
N ASP A 206 13.89 20.85 1.45
CA ASP A 206 14.71 20.06 2.37
C ASP A 206 14.99 18.65 1.77
N SER A 207 14.12 17.66 1.97
CA SER A 207 14.33 16.31 1.46
C SER A 207 13.05 15.65 0.94
N ILE A 208 13.23 14.64 0.07
CA ILE A 208 12.17 13.76 -0.42
C ILE A 208 12.72 12.32 -0.46
N TYR A 209 12.03 11.41 0.24
CA TYR A 209 12.48 10.02 0.36
C TYR A 209 11.33 9.07 0.69
N VAL A 210 11.60 7.78 0.59
CA VAL A 210 10.72 6.71 1.09
C VAL A 210 11.45 6.01 2.23
N ASN A 211 10.80 5.86 3.38
CA ASN A 211 11.33 5.05 4.47
C ASN A 211 11.33 3.57 4.04
N PRO A 212 12.50 2.90 3.99
CA PRO A 212 12.58 1.55 3.43
C PRO A 212 11.88 0.48 4.27
N VAL A 213 11.48 0.77 5.50
CA VAL A 213 10.86 -0.17 6.43
C VAL A 213 9.37 0.10 6.60
N THR A 214 8.97 1.37 6.80
CA THR A 214 7.57 1.73 7.03
C THR A 214 6.77 1.99 5.76
N GLY A 215 7.45 2.29 4.65
CA GLY A 215 6.80 2.69 3.41
C GLY A 215 6.31 4.14 3.39
N ASP A 216 6.65 4.94 4.40
CA ASP A 216 6.32 6.35 4.41
C ASP A 216 7.07 7.07 3.28
N PHE A 217 6.35 7.60 2.32
CA PHE A 217 6.85 8.61 1.40
C PHE A 217 6.82 9.96 2.10
N VAL A 218 7.98 10.53 2.35
CA VAL A 218 8.14 11.81 3.04
C VAL A 218 8.63 12.86 2.06
N TRP A 219 7.88 13.94 1.96
CA TRP A 219 8.23 15.12 1.19
C TRP A 219 8.30 16.33 2.12
N GLU A 220 9.52 16.66 2.54
CA GLU A 220 9.74 17.75 3.49
C GLU A 220 9.69 19.09 2.76
N LYS A 221 8.70 19.90 3.13
CA LYS A 221 8.49 21.27 2.63
C LYS A 221 8.43 21.33 1.09
N PRO A 222 7.34 20.83 0.47
CA PRO A 222 7.05 21.08 -0.93
C PRO A 222 7.27 22.55 -1.29
N ALA A 223 8.11 22.83 -2.30
CA ALA A 223 8.58 24.19 -2.58
C ALA A 223 7.71 24.97 -3.55
N LYS A 224 6.76 24.30 -4.22
CA LYS A 224 5.91 24.93 -5.25
C LYS A 224 4.57 24.22 -5.35
N THR A 225 3.49 24.99 -5.45
CA THR A 225 2.14 24.50 -5.70
C THR A 225 2.00 23.80 -7.05
N GLY A 226 1.03 22.89 -7.17
CA GLY A 226 0.68 22.20 -8.40
C GLY A 226 0.57 20.69 -8.21
N VAL A 227 0.39 19.98 -9.31
CA VAL A 227 0.22 18.53 -9.35
C VAL A 227 1.53 17.85 -9.69
N TYR A 228 1.87 16.80 -8.95
CA TYR A 228 3.11 16.06 -9.11
C TYR A 228 2.85 14.56 -9.08
N ASN A 229 3.55 13.80 -9.93
CA ASN A 229 3.57 12.34 -9.84
C ASN A 229 4.91 11.87 -9.28
N VAL A 230 4.82 10.88 -8.40
CA VAL A 230 5.95 10.14 -7.86
C VAL A 230 5.66 8.65 -7.96
N ALA A 231 6.70 7.84 -8.05
CA ALA A 231 6.51 6.41 -8.01
C ALA A 231 7.16 5.81 -6.76
N MET A 232 6.53 4.79 -6.21
CA MET A 232 7.08 3.96 -5.14
C MET A 232 7.27 2.54 -5.65
N ILE A 233 8.42 1.96 -5.37
CA ILE A 233 8.71 0.54 -5.60
C ILE A 233 8.56 -0.18 -4.28
N ILE A 234 7.75 -1.22 -4.26
CA ILE A 234 7.52 -2.13 -3.13
C ILE A 234 8.10 -3.48 -3.51
N GLU A 235 9.05 -3.98 -2.74
CA GLU A 235 9.72 -5.26 -2.97
C GLU A 235 9.33 -6.25 -1.87
N GLU A 236 9.07 -7.49 -2.28
CA GLU A 236 8.70 -8.61 -1.42
C GLU A 236 9.89 -9.52 -1.18
N TRP A 237 10.06 -9.96 0.07
CA TRP A 237 11.21 -10.75 0.48
C TRP A 237 10.79 -11.91 1.38
N ARG A 238 11.13 -13.13 0.98
CA ARG A 238 10.93 -14.37 1.73
C ARG A 238 12.26 -15.02 2.04
N ASN A 239 12.59 -15.14 3.33
CA ASN A 239 13.88 -15.71 3.79
C ASN A 239 15.12 -15.03 3.18
N GLY A 240 15.08 -13.72 2.96
CA GLY A 240 16.16 -12.94 2.37
C GLY A 240 16.27 -13.02 0.84
N MET A 241 15.38 -13.74 0.18
CA MET A 241 15.27 -13.78 -1.28
C MET A 241 14.14 -12.85 -1.74
N LYS A 242 14.41 -12.07 -2.77
CA LYS A 242 13.40 -11.26 -3.43
C LYS A 242 12.47 -12.17 -4.24
N ILE A 243 11.16 -12.05 -4.02
CA ILE A 243 10.14 -12.91 -4.64
C ILE A 243 9.14 -12.12 -5.48
N GLY A 244 9.11 -10.82 -5.38
CA GLY A 244 8.24 -9.95 -6.15
C GLY A 244 8.65 -8.49 -6.08
N GLN A 245 8.07 -7.69 -6.95
CA GLN A 245 8.21 -6.23 -6.93
C GLN A 245 7.08 -5.58 -7.68
N MET A 246 6.48 -4.56 -7.11
CA MET A 246 5.47 -3.75 -7.78
C MET A 246 5.87 -2.28 -7.81
N LEU A 247 5.40 -1.56 -8.83
CA LEU A 247 5.49 -0.12 -8.93
C LEU A 247 4.11 0.48 -8.70
N ARG A 248 4.01 1.42 -7.77
CA ARG A 248 2.84 2.24 -7.54
C ARG A 248 3.10 3.66 -8.04
N ASP A 249 2.28 4.13 -8.96
CA ASP A 249 2.26 5.52 -9.39
C ASP A 249 1.33 6.32 -8.47
N ILE A 250 1.82 7.43 -7.93
CA ILE A 250 1.18 8.25 -6.91
C ILE A 250 1.06 9.67 -7.42
N GLN A 251 -0.07 10.33 -7.22
CA GLN A 251 -0.24 11.74 -7.53
C GLN A 251 -0.50 12.56 -6.28
N VAL A 252 0.24 13.64 -6.11
CA VAL A 252 0.11 14.58 -5.00
C VAL A 252 -0.17 15.98 -5.53
N GLU A 253 -1.20 16.62 -4.99
CA GLU A 253 -1.51 18.02 -5.26
C GLU A 253 -0.99 18.91 -4.12
N VAL A 254 -0.05 19.80 -4.42
CA VAL A 254 0.48 20.77 -3.46
C VAL A 254 -0.33 22.06 -3.53
N ILE A 255 -0.89 22.46 -2.40
CA ILE A 255 -1.79 23.61 -2.28
C ILE A 255 -1.22 24.61 -1.27
N ASP A 256 -1.36 25.88 -1.56
CA ASP A 256 -1.02 26.96 -0.62
C ASP A 256 -2.17 27.13 0.37
N THR A 257 -1.92 26.75 1.64
CA THR A 257 -2.90 26.75 2.71
C THR A 257 -2.24 27.00 4.05
N ASP A 258 -2.95 27.68 4.95
CA ASP A 258 -2.54 27.85 6.35
C ASP A 258 -2.83 26.60 7.19
N ASN A 259 -3.71 25.68 6.70
CA ASN A 259 -4.07 24.44 7.38
C ASN A 259 -2.86 23.55 7.69
N HIS A 260 -2.83 22.93 8.87
CA HIS A 260 -1.81 21.98 9.34
C HIS A 260 -2.38 20.58 9.40
N SER A 261 -1.55 19.58 9.11
CA SER A 261 -1.94 18.18 9.23
C SER A 261 -2.20 17.78 10.69
N PRO A 262 -3.15 16.87 10.94
CA PRO A 262 -3.41 16.32 12.27
C PRO A 262 -2.18 15.68 12.92
N GLU A 263 -2.13 15.64 14.24
CA GLU A 263 -1.12 14.94 15.03
C GLU A 263 -1.69 13.68 15.68
N ILE A 264 -1.13 12.52 15.35
CA ILE A 264 -1.54 11.21 15.90
C ILE A 264 -0.64 10.88 17.10
N LYS A 265 -1.25 10.54 18.24
CA LYS A 265 -0.58 10.20 19.50
C LYS A 265 -0.80 8.73 19.80
N ASP A 266 0.25 7.93 19.72
CA ASP A 266 0.30 6.53 20.12
C ASP A 266 1.72 6.04 20.34
N ASN A 267 1.86 4.90 21.06
CA ASN A 267 3.08 4.13 21.16
C ASN A 267 3.23 3.24 19.91
N ALA A 268 4.39 3.27 19.28
CA ALA A 268 4.63 2.71 17.96
C ALA A 268 4.64 1.17 17.89
N SER A 269 4.52 0.42 19.00
CA SER A 269 4.55 -1.05 18.99
C SER A 269 3.81 -1.69 20.14
N HIS A 270 3.07 -2.75 19.82
CA HIS A 270 2.35 -3.56 20.78
C HIS A 270 2.70 -5.03 20.61
N CYS A 271 2.50 -5.81 21.67
CA CYS A 271 2.74 -7.23 21.61
C CYS A 271 1.71 -7.99 22.43
N VAL A 272 1.35 -9.18 21.97
CA VAL A 272 0.35 -10.04 22.59
C VAL A 272 0.76 -11.50 22.47
N VAL A 273 0.44 -12.28 23.51
CA VAL A 273 0.50 -13.74 23.44
C VAL A 273 -0.74 -14.24 22.72
N ALA A 274 -0.58 -15.14 21.77
CA ALA A 274 -1.71 -15.75 21.05
C ALA A 274 -2.76 -16.32 22.01
N ASP A 275 -3.99 -16.43 21.54
CA ASP A 275 -5.19 -16.79 22.32
C ASP A 275 -5.60 -15.72 23.37
N SER A 276 -5.08 -14.49 23.24
CA SER A 276 -5.40 -13.37 24.13
C SER A 276 -5.94 -12.16 23.36
N LEU A 277 -6.71 -11.34 24.06
CA LEU A 277 -7.19 -10.05 23.54
C LEU A 277 -6.07 -9.01 23.64
N LEU A 278 -5.75 -8.36 22.51
CA LEU A 278 -4.98 -7.13 22.48
C LEU A 278 -5.96 -5.95 22.36
N SER A 279 -5.82 -4.96 23.23
CA SER A 279 -6.54 -3.70 23.13
C SER A 279 -5.63 -2.53 23.44
N PHE A 280 -5.69 -1.47 22.63
CA PHE A 280 -5.00 -0.20 22.86
C PHE A 280 -5.78 0.97 22.27
N GLU A 281 -5.51 2.16 22.80
CA GLU A 281 -6.15 3.39 22.36
C GLU A 281 -5.19 4.25 21.54
N VAL A 282 -5.72 4.89 20.50
CA VAL A 282 -5.03 5.89 19.69
C VAL A 282 -5.83 7.18 19.75
N SER A 283 -5.15 8.30 19.96
CA SER A 283 -5.79 9.61 19.95
C SER A 283 -5.14 10.56 18.95
N ALA A 284 -5.90 11.54 18.49
CA ALA A 284 -5.37 12.59 17.62
C ALA A 284 -5.83 13.98 18.04
N THR A 285 -5.06 14.98 17.65
CA THR A 285 -5.36 16.39 17.83
C THR A 285 -4.99 17.14 16.57
N ASP A 286 -5.66 18.27 16.34
CA ASP A 286 -5.36 19.16 15.23
C ASP A 286 -4.80 20.48 15.75
N PRO A 287 -3.71 21.03 15.12
CA PRO A 287 -3.13 22.31 15.52
C PRO A 287 -4.06 23.50 15.33
N ASP A 288 -4.93 23.46 14.32
CA ASP A 288 -5.86 24.52 13.97
C ASP A 288 -7.21 24.36 14.70
N GLY A 289 -7.39 23.21 15.35
CA GLY A 289 -8.57 22.88 16.14
C GLY A 289 -9.74 22.34 15.32
N ASP A 290 -9.44 21.82 14.13
CA ASP A 290 -10.40 21.20 13.26
C ASP A 290 -10.92 19.88 13.82
N ARG A 291 -12.06 19.40 13.30
CA ARG A 291 -12.57 18.08 13.64
C ARG A 291 -11.84 17.04 12.79
N LEU A 292 -11.63 15.89 13.38
CA LEU A 292 -10.85 14.81 12.81
C LEU A 292 -11.72 13.57 12.60
N GLN A 293 -11.53 12.94 11.45
CA GLN A 293 -11.99 11.58 11.17
C GLN A 293 -10.79 10.63 11.29
N MET A 294 -10.98 9.52 12.03
CA MET A 294 -9.93 8.54 12.25
C MET A 294 -10.37 7.17 11.75
N SER A 295 -9.46 6.47 11.09
CA SER A 295 -9.66 5.09 10.62
C SER A 295 -8.39 4.28 10.77
N ALA A 296 -8.52 2.95 10.72
CA ALA A 296 -7.39 2.03 10.73
C ALA A 296 -7.51 0.99 9.63
N SER A 297 -6.37 0.55 9.12
CA SER A 297 -6.26 -0.50 8.10
C SER A 297 -5.02 -1.36 8.34
N GLY A 298 -4.88 -2.46 7.63
CA GLY A 298 -3.73 -3.36 7.75
C GLY A 298 -4.10 -4.83 7.84
N GLY A 299 -3.09 -5.70 7.88
CA GLY A 299 -3.27 -7.15 7.88
C GLY A 299 -4.27 -7.68 8.92
N PRO A 300 -4.24 -7.24 10.18
CA PRO A 300 -5.16 -7.73 11.22
C PRO A 300 -6.65 -7.60 10.88
N PHE A 301 -7.04 -6.60 10.08
CA PHE A 301 -8.46 -6.36 9.76
C PHE A 301 -9.01 -7.23 8.64
N VAL A 302 -8.13 -7.85 7.85
CA VAL A 302 -8.51 -8.68 6.69
C VAL A 302 -8.26 -10.16 6.91
N MET A 303 -7.89 -10.57 8.14
CA MET A 303 -7.75 -11.98 8.50
C MET A 303 -9.10 -12.70 8.43
N GLU A 304 -9.11 -13.90 7.84
CA GLU A 304 -10.30 -14.76 7.81
C GLU A 304 -10.66 -15.26 9.21
N ASP A 305 -9.63 -15.57 10.02
CA ASP A 305 -9.77 -16.03 11.40
C ASP A 305 -9.64 -14.85 12.37
N SER A 306 -10.73 -14.53 13.06
CA SER A 306 -10.77 -13.50 14.09
C SER A 306 -10.16 -12.15 13.68
N PRO A 307 -10.77 -11.42 12.73
CA PRO A 307 -10.26 -10.11 12.31
C PRO A 307 -10.28 -9.10 13.45
N ALA A 308 -9.34 -8.16 13.42
CA ALA A 308 -9.29 -7.02 14.32
C ALA A 308 -10.43 -6.03 14.06
N THR A 309 -10.75 -5.24 15.06
CA THR A 309 -11.69 -4.12 14.98
C THR A 309 -11.04 -2.81 15.40
N PHE A 310 -11.53 -1.71 14.83
CA PHE A 310 -11.15 -0.37 15.24
C PHE A 310 -12.40 0.49 15.40
N THR A 311 -12.67 0.92 16.61
CA THR A 311 -13.89 1.67 16.94
C THR A 311 -13.51 3.07 17.39
N VAL A 312 -14.10 4.08 16.76
CA VAL A 312 -13.87 5.49 17.11
C VAL A 312 -15.08 6.05 17.84
N ASN A 313 -14.82 6.82 18.89
CA ASN A 313 -15.87 7.38 19.76
C ASN A 313 -16.84 8.35 19.04
N SER A 314 -16.42 8.94 17.91
CA SER A 314 -17.26 9.79 17.05
C SER A 314 -16.69 9.83 15.64
N SER A 315 -17.54 9.84 14.63
CA SER A 315 -17.14 9.93 13.23
C SER A 315 -16.33 11.21 12.93
N TRP A 316 -16.68 12.31 13.59
CA TRP A 316 -15.97 13.59 13.52
C TRP A 316 -15.88 14.21 14.91
N ALA A 317 -14.67 14.37 15.41
CA ALA A 317 -14.42 14.94 16.74
C ALA A 317 -13.15 15.80 16.75
N LYS A 318 -13.10 16.84 17.61
CA LYS A 318 -11.88 17.64 17.80
C LYS A 318 -10.73 16.86 18.44
N ARG A 319 -11.05 15.79 19.15
CA ARG A 319 -10.10 14.87 19.80
C ARG A 319 -10.65 13.46 19.73
N PRO A 320 -10.61 12.82 18.56
CA PRO A 320 -11.08 11.45 18.45
C PRO A 320 -10.18 10.51 19.26
N VAL A 321 -10.81 9.49 19.82
CA VAL A 321 -10.12 8.35 20.41
C VAL A 321 -10.61 7.11 19.69
N GLY A 322 -9.70 6.40 19.07
CA GLY A 322 -9.93 5.10 18.44
C GLY A 322 -9.43 3.97 19.34
N VAL A 323 -10.18 2.92 19.43
CA VAL A 323 -9.84 1.70 20.19
C VAL A 323 -9.61 0.58 19.20
N PHE A 324 -8.39 0.07 19.17
CA PHE A 324 -8.04 -1.14 18.45
C PHE A 324 -8.29 -2.34 19.37
N GLU A 325 -8.99 -3.36 18.86
CA GLU A 325 -9.20 -4.63 19.57
C GLU A 325 -8.96 -5.79 18.61
N TRP A 326 -8.19 -6.78 19.08
CA TRP A 326 -7.90 -7.97 18.32
C TRP A 326 -7.83 -9.20 19.24
N GLN A 327 -8.81 -10.08 19.13
CA GLN A 327 -8.76 -11.39 19.75
C GLN A 327 -7.85 -12.27 18.91
N THR A 328 -6.62 -12.42 19.35
CA THR A 328 -5.63 -13.21 18.60
C THR A 328 -5.84 -14.70 18.76
N THR A 329 -5.44 -15.46 17.76
CA THR A 329 -5.43 -16.93 17.76
C THR A 329 -4.01 -17.43 17.45
N ARG A 330 -3.80 -18.74 17.55
CA ARG A 330 -2.52 -19.37 17.21
C ARG A 330 -2.15 -19.26 15.74
N ASN A 331 -3.15 -19.12 14.86
CA ASN A 331 -2.93 -18.90 13.43
C ASN A 331 -2.25 -17.55 13.14
N HIS A 332 -2.36 -16.61 14.07
CA HIS A 332 -1.75 -15.28 13.94
C HIS A 332 -0.27 -15.25 14.38
N ILE A 333 0.28 -16.36 14.89
CA ILE A 333 1.69 -16.43 15.28
C ILE A 333 2.55 -16.42 14.01
N ARG A 334 3.37 -15.38 13.85
CA ARG A 334 4.32 -15.28 12.75
C ARG A 334 5.62 -14.58 13.17
N ARG A 335 6.67 -14.76 12.33
CA ARG A 335 7.98 -14.19 12.59
C ARG A 335 7.97 -12.65 12.52
N LEU A 336 7.24 -12.10 11.56
CA LEU A 336 7.13 -10.65 11.36
C LEU A 336 5.98 -10.07 12.19
N SER A 337 6.10 -8.82 12.58
CA SER A 337 4.98 -8.07 13.15
C SER A 337 3.89 -7.85 12.09
N TYR A 338 2.69 -7.57 12.54
CA TYR A 338 1.61 -7.03 11.72
C TYR A 338 1.69 -5.51 11.75
N ASP A 339 1.48 -4.90 10.62
CA ASP A 339 1.37 -3.46 10.52
C ASP A 339 -0.10 -3.04 10.58
N VAL A 340 -0.40 -2.10 11.45
CA VAL A 340 -1.67 -1.40 11.57
C VAL A 340 -1.41 0.05 11.23
N LEU A 341 -2.03 0.54 10.18
CA LEU A 341 -1.91 1.93 9.75
C LEU A 341 -3.10 2.72 10.23
N ILE A 342 -2.86 3.70 11.08
CA ILE A 342 -3.84 4.69 11.51
C ILE A 342 -3.80 5.85 10.53
N LYS A 343 -4.97 6.24 10.03
CA LYS A 343 -5.17 7.39 9.16
C LYS A 343 -6.08 8.39 9.87
N VAL A 344 -5.70 9.66 9.87
CA VAL A 344 -6.49 10.77 10.41
C VAL A 344 -6.58 11.86 9.36
N VAL A 345 -7.79 12.36 9.12
CA VAL A 345 -8.08 13.45 8.19
C VAL A 345 -8.78 14.57 8.94
N ASP A 346 -8.40 15.81 8.71
CA ASP A 346 -9.12 16.99 9.23
C ASP A 346 -10.31 17.38 8.34
N ASP A 347 -11.18 18.24 8.84
CA ASP A 347 -12.36 18.76 8.12
C ASP A 347 -12.19 20.20 7.62
N ASP A 348 -10.95 20.65 7.36
CA ASP A 348 -10.75 21.95 6.74
C ASP A 348 -11.53 22.05 5.42
N LEU A 349 -12.32 23.10 5.29
CA LEU A 349 -13.26 23.27 4.18
C LEU A 349 -12.58 23.52 2.82
N LYS A 350 -11.33 23.93 2.80
CA LYS A 350 -10.58 24.23 1.58
C LYS A 350 -9.65 23.11 1.19
N VAL A 351 -8.86 22.65 2.14
CA VAL A 351 -7.78 21.70 1.89
C VAL A 351 -7.68 20.74 3.07
N PRO A 352 -8.55 19.73 3.17
CA PRO A 352 -8.38 18.67 4.18
C PRO A 352 -7.01 18.02 4.04
N LEU A 353 -6.30 17.87 5.14
CA LEU A 353 -4.98 17.23 5.19
C LEU A 353 -5.06 15.91 5.94
N THR A 354 -4.16 15.00 5.58
CA THR A 354 -4.12 13.65 6.12
C THR A 354 -2.80 13.40 6.85
N SER A 355 -2.88 12.69 7.98
CA SER A 355 -1.72 12.13 8.67
C SER A 355 -1.83 10.62 8.80
N TYR A 356 -0.69 9.95 8.75
CA TYR A 356 -0.57 8.50 8.89
C TYR A 356 0.35 8.15 10.06
N LYS A 357 0.03 7.06 10.76
CA LYS A 357 0.87 6.48 11.81
C LYS A 357 0.83 4.96 11.71
N GLN A 358 1.98 4.36 11.44
CA GLN A 358 2.13 2.91 11.49
C GLN A 358 2.36 2.45 12.92
N VAL A 359 1.59 1.44 13.34
CA VAL A 359 1.67 0.76 14.64
C VAL A 359 1.99 -0.69 14.38
N GLN A 360 3.04 -1.22 15.02
CA GLN A 360 3.43 -2.62 14.87
C GLN A 360 2.80 -3.48 15.96
N VAL A 361 2.19 -4.60 15.56
CA VAL A 361 1.61 -5.59 16.47
C VAL A 361 2.33 -6.92 16.31
N LYS A 362 3.00 -7.37 17.37
CA LYS A 362 3.67 -8.67 17.44
C LYS A 362 2.80 -9.69 18.14
N VAL A 363 2.49 -10.80 17.47
CA VAL A 363 1.83 -11.95 18.07
C VAL A 363 2.86 -13.04 18.32
N ILE A 364 3.01 -13.45 19.58
CA ILE A 364 3.95 -14.49 19.98
C ILE A 364 3.22 -15.74 20.47
N ALA A 365 3.95 -16.88 20.39
CA ALA A 365 3.43 -18.13 20.93
C ALA A 365 3.37 -18.09 22.46
N PRO A 366 2.36 -18.72 23.09
CA PRO A 366 2.39 -18.96 24.53
C PRO A 366 3.59 -19.83 24.90
N PRO A 367 4.19 -19.65 26.10
CA PRO A 367 5.29 -20.48 26.53
C PRO A 367 4.82 -21.95 26.69
N PRO A 368 5.72 -22.94 26.44
CA PRO A 368 5.38 -24.31 26.71
C PRO A 368 5.18 -24.54 28.21
N HIS A 369 4.22 -25.37 28.56
CA HIS A 369 3.97 -25.70 29.96
C HIS A 369 4.86 -26.87 30.42
N ILE A 370 5.68 -26.65 31.46
CA ILE A 370 6.52 -27.68 32.05
C ILE A 370 5.60 -28.61 32.89
N THR A 371 5.56 -29.87 32.49
CA THR A 371 4.70 -30.88 33.14
C THR A 371 5.45 -31.69 34.21
N GLU A 372 6.77 -31.83 34.10
CA GLU A 372 7.59 -32.59 35.02
C GLU A 372 9.02 -32.06 35.13
N ILE A 373 9.53 -31.98 36.35
CA ILE A 373 10.97 -31.72 36.60
C ILE A 373 11.44 -32.81 37.56
N THR A 374 12.27 -33.72 37.09
CA THR A 374 12.80 -34.83 37.88
C THR A 374 14.30 -34.70 38.00
N PRO A 375 14.86 -34.33 39.19
CA PRO A 375 16.29 -34.31 39.42
C PRO A 375 16.86 -35.74 39.58
N THR A 376 18.02 -35.98 39.04
CA THR A 376 18.84 -37.18 39.26
C THR A 376 20.16 -36.78 39.88
N ASN A 377 21.06 -37.74 40.22
CA ASN A 377 22.32 -37.43 40.87
C ASN A 377 23.22 -36.53 40.04
N SER A 378 23.10 -36.52 38.72
CA SER A 378 24.00 -35.77 37.79
C SER A 378 23.26 -35.00 36.69
N SER A 379 21.93 -35.09 36.65
CA SER A 379 21.12 -34.45 35.60
C SER A 379 19.76 -34.04 36.13
N VAL A 380 19.05 -33.23 35.35
CA VAL A 380 17.66 -32.88 35.55
C VAL A 380 16.88 -33.27 34.32
N ARG A 381 15.85 -34.09 34.47
CA ARG A 381 14.90 -34.37 33.41
C ARG A 381 13.79 -33.30 33.46
N VAL A 382 13.58 -32.64 32.34
CA VAL A 382 12.48 -31.66 32.18
C VAL A 382 11.55 -32.16 31.07
N VAL A 383 10.27 -32.25 31.35
CA VAL A 383 9.24 -32.63 30.41
C VAL A 383 8.27 -31.46 30.29
N TRP A 384 7.94 -31.10 29.05
CA TRP A 384 6.99 -30.05 28.74
C TRP A 384 6.03 -30.50 27.63
N ASP A 385 4.86 -29.92 27.59
CA ASP A 385 3.95 -30.07 26.46
C ASP A 385 4.30 -29.08 25.35
N LYS A 386 3.90 -29.41 24.12
CA LYS A 386 4.13 -28.54 22.97
C LYS A 386 3.28 -27.27 22.98
N GLY A 387 2.37 -27.09 23.97
CA GLY A 387 1.49 -25.93 24.08
C GLY A 387 0.57 -25.70 22.87
N GLY A 388 0.40 -26.70 21.98
CA GLY A 388 -0.36 -26.57 20.72
C GLY A 388 0.30 -25.66 19.67
N ASN A 389 1.57 -25.33 19.81
CA ASN A 389 2.32 -24.53 18.82
C ASN A 389 2.74 -25.41 17.66
N TYR A 390 1.87 -25.64 16.69
CA TYR A 390 2.13 -26.51 15.54
C TYR A 390 3.23 -25.99 14.62
N ASN A 391 3.49 -24.68 14.64
CA ASN A 391 4.51 -24.00 13.82
C ASN A 391 5.86 -23.86 14.55
N ALA A 392 6.00 -24.35 15.77
CA ALA A 392 7.26 -24.30 16.48
C ALA A 392 8.28 -25.26 15.86
N VAL A 393 9.38 -24.72 15.30
CA VAL A 393 10.49 -25.51 14.74
C VAL A 393 11.44 -26.07 15.80
N GLY A 394 11.31 -25.62 17.06
CA GLY A 394 12.13 -26.08 18.19
C GLY A 394 11.90 -25.26 19.46
N TYR A 395 12.60 -25.65 20.51
CA TYR A 395 12.59 -24.99 21.81
C TYR A 395 14.02 -24.63 22.22
N ARG A 396 14.17 -23.50 22.90
CA ARG A 396 15.42 -23.13 23.55
C ARG A 396 15.33 -23.43 25.02
N ILE A 397 16.29 -24.20 25.56
CA ILE A 397 16.38 -24.55 26.99
C ILE A 397 17.55 -23.77 27.58
N TYR A 398 17.26 -23.00 28.62
CA TYR A 398 18.27 -22.22 29.34
C TYR A 398 18.55 -22.86 30.68
N ARG A 399 19.83 -22.88 31.08
CA ARG A 399 20.28 -23.39 32.36
C ARG A 399 21.15 -22.33 33.05
N SER A 400 20.91 -22.11 34.35
CA SER A 400 21.75 -21.26 35.21
C SER A 400 22.24 -22.02 36.44
N ASN A 401 23.44 -21.74 36.88
CA ASN A 401 24.05 -22.27 38.12
C ASN A 401 23.69 -21.42 39.35
N LYS A 402 23.01 -20.27 39.14
CA LYS A 402 22.54 -19.37 40.20
C LYS A 402 21.06 -19.08 39.96
N PRO A 403 20.24 -18.94 41.03
CA PRO A 403 18.89 -18.42 40.87
C PRO A 403 18.96 -17.07 40.14
N ARG A 404 18.22 -16.93 39.05
CA ARG A 404 17.95 -15.67 38.40
C ARG A 404 16.49 -15.33 38.69
N ASN A 405 16.24 -14.25 39.41
CA ASN A 405 14.90 -13.67 39.54
C ASN A 405 14.59 -12.91 38.24
N TYR A 406 14.48 -13.65 37.14
CA TYR A 406 14.16 -13.12 35.83
C TYR A 406 12.69 -13.43 35.57
N GLU A 407 11.89 -12.38 35.53
CA GLU A 407 10.53 -12.44 35.01
C GLU A 407 10.58 -11.82 33.60
N PRO A 408 10.30 -12.62 32.54
CA PRO A 408 10.31 -12.11 31.18
C PRO A 408 9.26 -11.00 31.05
N GLU A 409 9.63 -9.90 30.43
CA GLU A 409 8.64 -8.90 30.02
C GLU A 409 7.63 -9.53 29.06
N LYS A 410 6.40 -8.98 29.03
CA LYS A 410 5.22 -9.51 28.32
C LYS A 410 5.52 -9.69 26.85
N CYS A 411 6.49 -9.96 26.26
CA CYS A 411 6.77 -10.27 24.87
C CYS A 411 8.25 -10.57 24.61
N GLU A 412 8.96 -10.81 25.68
CA GLU A 412 10.33 -11.24 25.58
C GLU A 412 10.38 -12.70 25.17
N THR A 413 10.95 -12.97 24.00
CA THR A 413 11.13 -14.34 23.50
C THR A 413 12.58 -14.76 23.75
N GLY A 414 12.82 -15.39 24.90
CA GLY A 414 14.14 -15.86 25.30
C GLY A 414 14.55 -15.29 26.65
N VAL A 415 15.74 -15.63 27.07
CA VAL A 415 16.40 -15.11 28.28
C VAL A 415 17.57 -14.26 27.84
N PRO A 416 17.72 -13.03 28.34
CA PRO A 416 18.93 -12.21 28.04
C PRO A 416 20.20 -12.96 28.42
N GLU A 417 21.29 -12.76 27.66
CA GLU A 417 22.61 -13.35 27.93
C GLU A 417 23.22 -12.87 29.23
#